data_7c9d5b78bf6da89e1039a1400057ca43
#
_entry.id   7c9d5b78bf6da89e1039a1400057ca43
#
_cell.length_a   1.000
_cell.length_b   1.000
_cell.length_c   1.000
_cell.angle_alpha   90.00
_cell.angle_beta   90.00
_cell.angle_gamma   90.00
#
_symmetry.space_group_name_H-M   'P 1'
#
loop_
_entity.id
_entity.type
_entity.pdbx_description
1 polymer ?
#
loop_
_entity_poly.entity_id
_entity_poly.type
_entity_poly.pdbx_seq_one_letter_code
_entity_poly.pdbx_strand_id
1 'polypeptide(L)'
;MTNLWYKIKRCFMTLMVIMTLTYIITGCEKDGGELEVNDDGLVEITFCLDWTPNTNHTGIYVAQALGYYEEEGIAVKIVQPPEDGAVQCLASGQAQFAINAQDTLAAAFDMEKPLEVTTVAAILQHNTSCIIARDGEGMENPKGLEGKQYSTWNSPIELAMLKHVMELWNGDFEKVTLIPNVITDEPAALAAKQTDAVWVFYGWSGINAEINNIELDSWYFKDISSELDYYTPVILANNAFLDKNSEIARKFLRATVKGYKYAVENPKDAARLLIEGDETGSLKANEELVYKSQEYISKMYIDDAKDFGIIDESRWNGFYKWLYDNKLTKKDLTGIGFTNEYLP
;
A
#
# COMPACT_ATOMS: atom_id res chain seq x y z
N MET A 1 -2.80 59.81 45.32
CA MET A 1 -1.96 58.57 45.25
C MET A 1 -2.63 57.40 44.53
N THR A 2 -3.88 57.48 44.14
CA THR A 2 -4.64 56.36 43.51
C THR A 2 -4.48 56.24 41.99
N ASN A 3 -4.08 57.31 41.28
CA ASN A 3 -3.99 57.29 39.80
C ASN A 3 -2.67 56.72 39.25
N LEU A 4 -1.61 56.69 40.04
CA LEU A 4 -0.29 56.17 39.61
C LEU A 4 -0.28 54.64 39.69
N TRP A 5 -0.97 54.06 40.67
CA TRP A 5 -1.04 52.62 40.87
C TRP A 5 -1.87 51.92 39.77
N TYR A 6 -2.93 52.59 39.27
CA TYR A 6 -3.78 52.11 38.21
C TYR A 6 -3.10 52.14 36.84
N LYS A 7 -2.20 53.12 36.58
CA LYS A 7 -1.40 53.19 35.37
C LYS A 7 -0.31 52.12 35.34
N ILE A 8 0.31 51.82 36.50
CA ILE A 8 1.34 50.78 36.61
C ILE A 8 0.70 49.39 36.42
N LYS A 9 -0.46 49.08 36.97
CA LYS A 9 -1.19 47.82 36.73
C LYS A 9 -1.60 47.62 35.26
N ARG A 10 -2.01 48.69 34.59
CA ARG A 10 -2.36 48.65 33.16
C ARG A 10 -1.13 48.42 32.27
N CYS A 11 0.02 49.04 32.56
CA CYS A 11 1.27 48.76 31.86
C CYS A 11 1.78 47.31 32.08
N PHE A 12 1.66 46.78 33.30
CA PHE A 12 2.08 45.39 33.59
C PHE A 12 1.15 44.41 32.92
N MET A 13 -0.15 44.63 32.87
CA MET A 13 -1.10 43.77 32.16
C MET A 13 -0.92 43.81 30.65
N THR A 14 -0.57 44.98 30.08
CA THR A 14 -0.31 45.09 28.64
C THR A 14 1.03 44.46 28.25
N LEU A 15 2.05 44.55 29.10
CA LEU A 15 3.35 43.86 28.90
C LEU A 15 3.18 42.30 29.03
N MET A 16 2.36 41.81 29.95
CA MET A 16 2.09 40.38 30.10
C MET A 16 1.29 39.79 28.94
N VAL A 17 0.39 40.55 28.35
CA VAL A 17 -0.41 40.15 27.17
C VAL A 17 0.47 40.15 25.90
N ILE A 18 1.45 41.09 25.80
CA ILE A 18 2.42 41.09 24.68
C ILE A 18 3.44 39.97 24.83
N MET A 19 3.86 39.60 26.06
CA MET A 19 4.78 38.48 26.28
C MET A 19 4.08 37.10 26.07
N THR A 20 2.76 36.97 26.24
CA THR A 20 2.01 35.76 25.92
C THR A 20 1.62 35.64 24.44
N LEU A 21 1.59 36.77 23.68
CA LEU A 21 1.33 36.72 22.24
C LEU A 21 2.58 36.41 21.39
N THR A 22 3.78 36.51 21.96
CA THR A 22 5.04 36.15 21.27
C THR A 22 5.40 34.67 21.40
N TYR A 23 4.64 33.88 22.19
CA TYR A 23 4.86 32.43 22.32
C TYR A 23 3.91 31.56 21.49
N ILE A 24 3.03 32.14 20.64
CA ILE A 24 2.04 31.41 19.84
C ILE A 24 2.35 31.45 18.32
N ILE A 25 3.50 31.96 17.89
CA ILE A 25 3.90 31.91 16.48
C ILE A 25 5.30 31.28 16.36
N THR A 26 5.48 30.13 16.98
CA THR A 26 6.37 29.09 16.49
C THR A 26 5.54 27.82 16.39
N GLY A 27 4.50 27.87 15.60
CA GLY A 27 4.08 26.71 14.85
C GLY A 27 5.26 26.40 13.93
N CYS A 28 6.11 25.47 14.30
CA CYS A 28 6.96 24.80 13.34
C CYS A 28 6.02 24.25 12.26
N GLU A 29 5.85 24.95 11.15
CA GLU A 29 5.83 24.25 9.88
C GLU A 29 7.10 23.42 9.94
N LYS A 30 6.97 22.12 10.17
CA LYS A 30 8.03 21.15 9.88
C LYS A 30 8.23 21.29 8.37
N ASP A 31 9.19 22.12 8.02
CA ASP A 31 9.68 22.22 6.66
C ASP A 31 10.17 20.78 6.36
N GLY A 32 9.47 20.04 5.50
CA GLY A 32 9.65 18.58 5.27
C GLY A 32 11.03 18.18 4.73
N GLY A 33 12.10 18.75 5.26
CA GLY A 33 13.44 18.65 4.73
C GLY A 33 14.59 18.32 5.68
N GLU A 34 14.47 18.60 6.96
CA GLU A 34 15.51 18.17 7.91
C GLU A 34 15.12 16.80 8.50
N LEU A 35 15.94 15.79 8.18
CA LEU A 35 15.81 14.45 8.73
C LEU A 35 16.35 14.45 10.17
N GLU A 36 15.64 13.79 11.05
CA GLU A 36 16.09 13.57 12.41
C GLU A 36 17.21 12.50 12.39
N VAL A 37 18.19 12.67 13.26
CA VAL A 37 19.27 11.70 13.48
C VAL A 37 19.13 11.23 14.92
N ASN A 38 19.05 9.92 15.12
CA ASN A 38 18.90 9.33 16.45
C ASN A 38 20.22 9.36 17.24
N ASP A 39 20.16 8.90 18.48
CA ASP A 39 21.32 8.88 19.41
C ASP A 39 22.48 8.00 18.90
N ASP A 40 22.22 7.05 18.02
CA ASP A 40 23.22 6.16 17.41
C ASP A 40 23.83 6.76 16.14
N GLY A 41 23.41 7.98 15.74
CA GLY A 41 23.90 8.68 14.55
C GLY A 41 23.26 8.21 13.24
N LEU A 42 22.17 7.47 13.28
CA LEU A 42 21.42 6.99 12.12
C LEU A 42 20.32 7.99 11.72
N VAL A 43 20.13 8.16 10.41
CA VAL A 43 19.05 9.00 9.87
C VAL A 43 17.72 8.28 10.05
N GLU A 44 16.75 8.92 10.72
CA GLU A 44 15.43 8.35 10.94
C GLU A 44 14.55 8.47 9.68
N ILE A 45 13.99 7.35 9.25
CA ILE A 45 13.04 7.23 8.14
C ILE A 45 11.76 6.57 8.64
N THR A 46 10.63 7.24 8.47
CA THR A 46 9.31 6.65 8.72
C THR A 46 8.80 5.97 7.46
N PHE A 47 8.43 4.70 7.60
CA PHE A 47 7.81 3.87 6.56
C PHE A 47 6.38 3.53 6.96
N CYS A 48 5.39 3.98 6.18
CA CYS A 48 3.97 3.75 6.46
C CYS A 48 3.45 2.54 5.67
N LEU A 49 2.91 1.55 6.39
CA LEU A 49 2.25 0.40 5.77
C LEU A 49 0.90 0.82 5.15
N ASP A 50 0.37 0.00 4.26
CA ASP A 50 -0.97 0.15 3.68
C ASP A 50 -2.07 -0.53 4.52
N TRP A 51 -1.68 -1.55 5.31
CA TRP A 51 -2.57 -2.38 6.12
C TRP A 51 -1.83 -2.93 7.33
N THR A 52 -2.49 -3.80 8.10
CA THR A 52 -1.81 -4.59 9.12
C THR A 52 -0.65 -5.40 8.52
N PRO A 53 0.42 -5.68 9.27
CA PRO A 53 1.55 -6.45 8.76
C PRO A 53 1.11 -7.74 8.06
N ASN A 54 1.68 -7.97 6.88
CA ASN A 54 1.43 -9.16 6.07
C ASN A 54 2.65 -9.42 5.17
N THR A 55 2.57 -10.47 4.37
CA THR A 55 3.72 -10.91 3.57
C THR A 55 4.14 -9.95 2.46
N ASN A 56 3.31 -8.99 2.04
CA ASN A 56 3.77 -7.91 1.16
C ASN A 56 4.86 -7.04 1.81
N HIS A 57 4.92 -6.98 3.13
CA HIS A 57 5.83 -6.13 3.89
C HIS A 57 7.15 -6.84 4.25
N THR A 58 7.29 -8.13 3.98
CA THR A 58 8.38 -8.97 4.47
C THR A 58 9.76 -8.39 4.22
N GLY A 59 10.04 -7.86 3.02
CA GLY A 59 11.37 -7.33 2.70
C GLY A 59 11.78 -6.15 3.59
N ILE A 60 10.83 -5.32 4.03
CA ILE A 60 11.07 -4.20 4.95
C ILE A 60 11.47 -4.72 6.34
N TYR A 61 10.70 -5.69 6.87
CA TYR A 61 11.00 -6.32 8.16
C TYR A 61 12.30 -7.10 8.16
N VAL A 62 12.59 -7.81 7.07
CA VAL A 62 13.87 -8.53 6.86
C VAL A 62 15.03 -7.54 6.83
N ALA A 63 14.91 -6.44 6.08
CA ALA A 63 15.97 -5.43 6.00
C ALA A 63 16.25 -4.79 7.37
N GLN A 64 15.22 -4.56 8.17
CA GLN A 64 15.36 -4.08 9.54
C GLN A 64 16.00 -5.14 10.45
N ALA A 65 15.47 -6.37 10.47
CA ALA A 65 15.93 -7.43 11.37
C ALA A 65 17.38 -7.86 11.10
N LEU A 66 17.85 -7.79 9.85
CA LEU A 66 19.21 -8.15 9.47
C LEU A 66 20.19 -6.96 9.44
N GLY A 67 19.76 -5.77 9.88
CA GLY A 67 20.61 -4.59 9.98
C GLY A 67 20.96 -3.95 8.64
N TYR A 68 20.24 -4.24 7.54
CA TYR A 68 20.57 -3.69 6.23
C TYR A 68 20.34 -2.19 6.15
N TYR A 69 19.39 -1.64 6.90
CA TYR A 69 19.19 -0.21 7.01
C TYR A 69 20.31 0.47 7.81
N GLU A 70 20.75 -0.13 8.92
CA GLU A 70 21.86 0.38 9.73
C GLU A 70 23.18 0.37 8.95
N GLU A 71 23.44 -0.64 8.11
CA GLU A 71 24.59 -0.66 7.19
C GLU A 71 24.62 0.54 6.24
N GLU A 72 23.46 1.10 5.90
CA GLU A 72 23.30 2.29 5.07
C GLU A 72 23.22 3.60 5.89
N GLY A 73 23.32 3.52 7.21
CA GLY A 73 23.23 4.67 8.13
C GLY A 73 21.80 5.17 8.35
N ILE A 74 20.82 4.30 8.26
CA ILE A 74 19.37 4.60 8.37
C ILE A 74 18.75 3.78 9.50
N ALA A 75 17.88 4.41 10.30
CA ALA A 75 16.96 3.76 11.22
C ALA A 75 15.54 3.86 10.66
N VAL A 76 14.88 2.73 10.41
CA VAL A 76 13.53 2.70 9.86
C VAL A 76 12.51 2.49 10.97
N LYS A 77 11.55 3.42 11.06
CA LYS A 77 10.37 3.29 11.91
C LYS A 77 9.18 2.86 11.06
N ILE A 78 8.71 1.63 11.24
CA ILE A 78 7.53 1.10 10.57
C ILE A 78 6.29 1.55 11.35
N VAL A 79 5.31 2.13 10.65
CA VAL A 79 4.06 2.61 11.25
C VAL A 79 2.84 2.08 10.51
N GLN A 80 1.74 1.88 11.26
CA GLN A 80 0.44 1.54 10.68
C GLN A 80 -0.14 2.74 9.93
N PRO A 81 -0.97 2.53 8.89
CA PRO A 81 -1.62 3.63 8.21
C PRO A 81 -2.60 4.34 9.16
N PRO A 82 -2.62 5.69 9.15
CA PRO A 82 -3.64 6.45 9.84
C PRO A 82 -5.02 6.29 9.16
N GLU A 83 -6.05 6.84 9.79
CA GLU A 83 -7.45 6.72 9.32
C GLU A 83 -7.66 7.27 7.90
N ASP A 84 -6.91 8.31 7.52
CA ASP A 84 -6.90 8.92 6.19
C ASP A 84 -5.98 8.23 5.17
N GLY A 85 -5.31 7.16 5.58
CA GLY A 85 -4.55 6.25 4.74
C GLY A 85 -3.09 6.62 4.51
N ALA A 86 -2.33 5.64 3.98
CA ALA A 86 -0.89 5.74 3.80
C ALA A 86 -0.47 6.85 2.80
N VAL A 87 -1.26 7.08 1.74
CA VAL A 87 -0.95 8.12 0.73
C VAL A 87 -1.03 9.52 1.34
N GLN A 88 -2.02 9.79 2.21
CA GLN A 88 -2.12 11.07 2.90
C GLN A 88 -1.02 11.26 3.94
N CYS A 89 -0.69 10.21 4.69
CA CYS A 89 0.46 10.20 5.61
C CYS A 89 1.75 10.57 4.87
N LEU A 90 1.97 10.00 3.69
CA LEU A 90 3.13 10.27 2.85
C LEU A 90 3.10 11.71 2.29
N ALA A 91 1.98 12.13 1.69
CA ALA A 91 1.85 13.45 1.07
C ALA A 91 1.98 14.59 2.08
N SER A 92 1.56 14.38 3.33
CA SER A 92 1.73 15.36 4.42
C SER A 92 3.15 15.42 5.00
N GLY A 93 4.07 14.54 4.56
CA GLY A 93 5.44 14.46 5.06
C GLY A 93 5.58 13.78 6.43
N GLN A 94 4.53 13.13 6.94
CA GLN A 94 4.58 12.34 8.19
C GLN A 94 5.38 11.05 8.00
N ALA A 95 5.45 10.55 6.77
CA ALA A 95 6.32 9.45 6.37
C ALA A 95 7.15 9.86 5.14
N GLN A 96 8.34 9.27 4.99
CA GLN A 96 9.19 9.45 3.81
C GLN A 96 8.85 8.42 2.73
N PHE A 97 8.46 7.22 3.14
CA PHE A 97 8.01 6.15 2.26
C PHE A 97 6.72 5.54 2.77
N ALA A 98 5.95 4.95 1.85
CA ALA A 98 4.72 4.22 2.19
C ALA A 98 4.47 3.09 1.19
N ILE A 99 3.58 2.17 1.55
CA ILE A 99 3.03 1.19 0.62
C ILE A 99 1.63 1.64 0.18
N ASN A 100 1.32 1.39 -1.09
CA ASN A 100 -0.03 1.50 -1.62
C ASN A 100 -0.14 0.73 -2.95
N ALA A 101 -1.24 0.87 -3.68
CA ALA A 101 -1.49 0.20 -4.95
C ALA A 101 -1.69 1.21 -6.08
N GLN A 102 -1.33 0.82 -7.31
CA GLN A 102 -1.40 1.71 -8.48
C GLN A 102 -2.82 2.21 -8.77
N ASP A 103 -3.84 1.39 -8.54
CA ASP A 103 -5.26 1.75 -8.74
C ASP A 103 -5.72 2.85 -7.78
N THR A 104 -5.32 2.79 -6.51
CA THR A 104 -5.65 3.82 -5.51
C THR A 104 -4.93 5.14 -5.78
N LEU A 105 -3.72 5.09 -6.35
CA LEU A 105 -2.97 6.29 -6.77
C LEU A 105 -3.65 7.06 -7.91
N ALA A 106 -4.44 6.39 -8.75
CA ALA A 106 -5.16 7.07 -9.82
C ALA A 106 -6.01 8.23 -9.29
N ALA A 107 -6.71 8.03 -8.17
CA ALA A 107 -7.48 9.10 -7.54
C ALA A 107 -6.61 10.26 -7.03
N ALA A 108 -5.43 9.96 -6.46
CA ALA A 108 -4.49 10.97 -5.98
C ALA A 108 -3.91 11.83 -7.11
N PHE A 109 -3.64 11.23 -8.27
CA PHE A 109 -3.10 11.94 -9.44
C PHE A 109 -4.18 12.66 -10.26
N ASP A 110 -5.43 12.18 -10.26
CA ASP A 110 -6.55 12.78 -11.00
C ASP A 110 -7.14 14.04 -10.31
N MET A 111 -6.70 14.35 -9.08
CA MET A 111 -7.10 15.55 -8.35
C MET A 111 -6.71 16.82 -9.12
N GLU A 112 -7.44 17.94 -8.90
CA GLU A 112 -7.08 19.25 -9.47
C GLU A 112 -5.64 19.64 -9.09
N LYS A 113 -5.26 19.43 -7.84
CA LYS A 113 -3.88 19.44 -7.35
C LYS A 113 -3.49 18.02 -6.98
N PRO A 114 -2.72 17.33 -7.83
CA PRO A 114 -2.23 15.99 -7.53
C PRO A 114 -1.42 15.94 -6.25
N LEU A 115 -1.47 14.81 -5.55
CA LEU A 115 -0.62 14.61 -4.39
C LEU A 115 0.85 14.45 -4.83
N GLU A 116 1.73 15.04 -4.07
CA GLU A 116 3.18 15.11 -4.34
C GLU A 116 3.87 13.80 -3.86
N VAL A 117 3.55 12.71 -4.54
CA VAL A 117 4.11 11.38 -4.26
C VAL A 117 4.54 10.70 -5.55
N THR A 118 5.56 9.84 -5.48
CA THR A 118 6.08 9.08 -6.62
C THR A 118 6.31 7.63 -6.22
N THR A 119 5.90 6.70 -7.07
CA THR A 119 6.21 5.27 -6.95
C THR A 119 7.67 5.03 -7.29
N VAL A 120 8.41 4.38 -6.39
CA VAL A 120 9.86 4.17 -6.51
C VAL A 120 10.26 2.70 -6.58
N ALA A 121 9.33 1.76 -6.32
CA ALA A 121 9.55 0.34 -6.53
C ALA A 121 8.22 -0.42 -6.60
N ALA A 122 8.15 -1.46 -7.43
CA ALA A 122 7.09 -2.46 -7.38
C ALA A 122 7.43 -3.53 -6.32
N ILE A 123 6.48 -3.88 -5.44
CA ILE A 123 6.67 -4.99 -4.50
C ILE A 123 6.39 -6.31 -5.20
N LEU A 124 5.28 -6.41 -5.91
CA LEU A 124 4.94 -7.55 -6.75
C LEU A 124 5.03 -7.15 -8.21
N GLN A 125 5.57 -8.04 -9.04
CA GLN A 125 5.72 -7.77 -10.46
C GLN A 125 4.42 -7.88 -11.24
N HIS A 126 3.49 -8.71 -10.78
CA HIS A 126 2.18 -8.91 -11.40
C HIS A 126 1.05 -8.73 -10.40
N ASN A 127 -0.11 -8.38 -10.92
CA ASN A 127 -1.34 -8.31 -10.11
C ASN A 127 -1.76 -9.71 -9.65
N THR A 128 -1.65 -9.98 -8.37
CA THR A 128 -2.05 -11.25 -7.76
C THR A 128 -3.47 -11.23 -7.21
N SER A 129 -4.24 -10.17 -7.49
CA SER A 129 -5.64 -10.12 -7.12
C SER A 129 -6.50 -11.01 -8.01
N CYS A 130 -7.49 -11.62 -7.43
CA CYS A 130 -8.39 -12.56 -8.09
C CYS A 130 -9.80 -12.46 -7.48
N ILE A 131 -10.75 -12.99 -8.20
CA ILE A 131 -12.04 -13.35 -7.61
C ILE A 131 -11.92 -14.78 -7.09
N ILE A 132 -12.39 -15.00 -5.86
CA ILE A 132 -12.63 -16.31 -5.30
C ILE A 132 -14.14 -16.53 -5.12
N ALA A 133 -14.57 -17.76 -5.33
CA ALA A 133 -15.96 -18.17 -5.25
C ALA A 133 -16.06 -19.61 -4.73
N ARG A 134 -17.25 -20.06 -4.34
CA ARG A 134 -17.43 -21.46 -3.92
C ARG A 134 -17.22 -22.40 -5.11
N ASP A 135 -16.44 -23.46 -4.88
CA ASP A 135 -16.18 -24.51 -5.86
C ASP A 135 -17.47 -25.17 -6.36
N GLY A 136 -17.50 -25.51 -7.65
CA GLY A 136 -18.57 -26.27 -8.28
C GLY A 136 -19.90 -25.54 -8.41
N GLU A 137 -19.97 -24.22 -8.16
CA GLU A 137 -21.18 -23.42 -8.32
C GLU A 137 -21.22 -22.63 -9.65
N GLY A 138 -20.34 -22.97 -10.59
CA GLY A 138 -20.31 -22.41 -11.95
C GLY A 138 -19.66 -21.04 -12.06
N MET A 139 -18.72 -20.72 -11.14
CA MET A 139 -18.01 -19.43 -11.08
C MET A 139 -16.52 -19.55 -11.44
N GLU A 140 -16.13 -20.58 -12.20
CA GLU A 140 -14.75 -20.82 -12.65
C GLU A 140 -14.25 -19.78 -13.66
N ASN A 141 -15.13 -18.86 -14.07
CA ASN A 141 -14.83 -17.76 -14.99
C ASN A 141 -15.77 -16.57 -14.73
N PRO A 142 -15.43 -15.36 -15.24
CA PRO A 142 -16.20 -14.14 -14.96
C PRO A 142 -17.69 -14.21 -15.30
N LYS A 143 -18.08 -14.91 -16.36
CA LYS A 143 -19.49 -15.05 -16.74
C LYS A 143 -20.31 -15.77 -15.67
N GLY A 144 -19.69 -16.65 -14.91
CA GLY A 144 -20.33 -17.39 -13.82
C GLY A 144 -20.90 -16.51 -12.71
N LEU A 145 -20.55 -15.22 -12.67
CA LEU A 145 -21.11 -14.26 -11.72
C LEU A 145 -22.54 -13.80 -12.06
N GLU A 146 -23.08 -14.12 -13.26
CA GLU A 146 -24.47 -13.80 -13.60
C GLU A 146 -25.45 -14.43 -12.61
N GLY A 147 -26.29 -13.62 -11.98
CA GLY A 147 -27.28 -14.04 -10.99
C GLY A 147 -26.70 -14.34 -9.59
N LYS A 148 -25.42 -14.11 -9.39
CA LYS A 148 -24.73 -14.34 -8.10
C LYS A 148 -24.63 -13.07 -7.26
N GLN A 149 -24.37 -13.25 -5.97
CA GLN A 149 -24.08 -12.18 -5.01
C GLN A 149 -22.56 -11.96 -4.95
N TYR A 150 -22.15 -10.75 -5.20
CA TYR A 150 -20.76 -10.33 -5.12
C TYR A 150 -20.57 -9.30 -4.01
N SER A 151 -19.71 -9.58 -3.04
CA SER A 151 -19.32 -8.61 -2.02
C SER A 151 -18.34 -7.60 -2.60
N THR A 152 -18.70 -6.32 -2.51
CA THR A 152 -17.98 -5.21 -3.16
C THR A 152 -17.57 -4.14 -2.14
N TRP A 153 -16.42 -3.52 -2.37
CA TRP A 153 -16.01 -2.26 -1.70
C TRP A 153 -16.73 -1.04 -2.28
N ASN A 154 -17.50 -1.25 -3.37
CA ASN A 154 -18.20 -0.20 -4.10
C ASN A 154 -17.27 0.87 -4.69
N SER A 155 -16.03 0.47 -5.03
CA SER A 155 -15.08 1.33 -5.75
C SER A 155 -15.44 1.40 -7.23
N PRO A 156 -15.45 2.60 -7.86
CA PRO A 156 -15.71 2.70 -9.30
C PRO A 156 -14.73 1.89 -10.16
N ILE A 157 -13.46 1.81 -9.77
CA ILE A 157 -12.42 1.04 -10.49
C ILE A 157 -12.70 -0.45 -10.35
N GLU A 158 -12.97 -0.95 -9.14
CA GLU A 158 -13.34 -2.35 -8.88
C GLU A 158 -14.50 -2.80 -9.77
N LEU A 159 -15.60 -2.03 -9.75
CA LEU A 159 -16.80 -2.37 -10.51
C LEU A 159 -16.57 -2.32 -12.03
N ALA A 160 -15.77 -1.35 -12.51
CA ALA A 160 -15.41 -1.26 -13.92
C ALA A 160 -14.53 -2.42 -14.37
N MET A 161 -13.57 -2.85 -13.54
CA MET A 161 -12.73 -4.03 -13.81
C MET A 161 -13.57 -5.30 -13.87
N LEU A 162 -14.46 -5.50 -12.89
CA LEU A 162 -15.35 -6.66 -12.87
C LEU A 162 -16.25 -6.69 -14.10
N LYS A 163 -16.86 -5.56 -14.45
CA LYS A 163 -17.68 -5.42 -15.65
C LYS A 163 -16.87 -5.75 -16.92
N HIS A 164 -15.66 -5.21 -17.05
CA HIS A 164 -14.78 -5.43 -18.19
C HIS A 164 -14.46 -6.92 -18.40
N VAL A 165 -14.04 -7.64 -17.35
CA VAL A 165 -13.72 -9.06 -17.48
C VAL A 165 -14.97 -9.92 -17.76
N MET A 166 -16.12 -9.54 -17.23
CA MET A 166 -17.39 -10.22 -17.55
C MET A 166 -17.76 -10.01 -19.02
N GLU A 167 -17.63 -8.78 -19.57
CA GLU A 167 -17.90 -8.48 -20.99
C GLU A 167 -16.97 -9.28 -21.91
N LEU A 168 -15.69 -9.42 -21.59
CA LEU A 168 -14.74 -10.26 -22.33
C LEU A 168 -15.16 -11.74 -22.39
N TRP A 169 -15.89 -12.21 -21.39
CA TRP A 169 -16.45 -13.55 -21.31
C TRP A 169 -17.91 -13.64 -21.78
N ASN A 170 -18.44 -12.60 -22.42
CA ASN A 170 -19.85 -12.50 -22.86
C ASN A 170 -20.82 -12.67 -21.67
N GLY A 171 -20.46 -12.18 -20.51
CA GLY A 171 -21.28 -12.07 -19.31
C GLY A 171 -21.97 -10.71 -19.23
N ASP A 172 -23.07 -10.67 -18.49
CA ASP A 172 -23.87 -9.47 -18.25
C ASP A 172 -23.71 -9.02 -16.80
N PHE A 173 -22.92 -7.96 -16.58
CA PHE A 173 -22.66 -7.40 -15.26
C PHE A 173 -23.92 -6.93 -14.53
N GLU A 174 -24.95 -6.45 -15.26
CA GLU A 174 -26.20 -5.98 -14.67
C GLU A 174 -27.00 -7.08 -13.96
N LYS A 175 -26.63 -8.35 -14.19
CA LYS A 175 -27.21 -9.50 -13.49
C LYS A 175 -26.51 -9.82 -12.18
N VAL A 176 -25.40 -9.20 -11.86
CA VAL A 176 -24.68 -9.42 -10.59
C VAL A 176 -25.38 -8.64 -9.48
N THR A 177 -25.64 -9.30 -8.37
CA THR A 177 -26.17 -8.64 -7.18
C THR A 177 -25.02 -8.12 -6.33
N LEU A 178 -24.81 -6.81 -6.35
CA LEU A 178 -23.76 -6.15 -5.55
C LEU A 178 -24.18 -6.04 -4.09
N ILE A 179 -23.34 -6.55 -3.19
CA ILE A 179 -23.52 -6.46 -1.72
C ILE A 179 -22.41 -5.59 -1.16
N PRO A 180 -22.65 -4.28 -0.88
CA PRO A 180 -21.66 -3.41 -0.25
C PRO A 180 -21.35 -3.90 1.17
N ASN A 181 -20.26 -4.63 1.32
CA ASN A 181 -19.83 -5.20 2.58
C ASN A 181 -18.30 -5.43 2.57
N VAL A 182 -17.63 -5.04 3.64
CA VAL A 182 -16.22 -5.38 3.87
C VAL A 182 -16.18 -6.71 4.63
N ILE A 183 -15.69 -7.74 3.97
CA ILE A 183 -15.46 -9.05 4.56
C ILE A 183 -14.01 -9.10 5.04
N THR A 184 -13.78 -9.60 6.24
CA THR A 184 -12.44 -9.73 6.84
C THR A 184 -11.90 -11.17 6.83
N ASP A 185 -12.77 -12.15 6.65
CA ASP A 185 -12.44 -13.56 6.45
C ASP A 185 -13.28 -14.09 5.27
N GLU A 186 -12.75 -13.86 4.08
CA GLU A 186 -13.45 -14.14 2.83
C GLU A 186 -13.72 -15.64 2.63
N PRO A 187 -12.78 -16.57 2.89
CA PRO A 187 -13.06 -18.00 2.79
C PRO A 187 -14.16 -18.45 3.74
N ALA A 188 -14.18 -17.99 4.99
CA ALA A 188 -15.23 -18.34 5.93
C ALA A 188 -16.60 -17.76 5.52
N ALA A 189 -16.64 -16.56 4.98
CA ALA A 189 -17.87 -15.93 4.49
C ALA A 189 -18.45 -16.68 3.29
N LEU A 190 -17.58 -17.15 2.36
CA LEU A 190 -18.00 -18.00 1.24
C LEU A 190 -18.54 -19.35 1.74
N ALA A 191 -17.84 -20.02 2.65
CA ALA A 191 -18.28 -21.28 3.23
C ALA A 191 -19.62 -21.14 3.98
N ALA A 192 -19.83 -20.01 4.67
CA ALA A 192 -21.08 -19.68 5.36
C ALA A 192 -22.20 -19.17 4.43
N LYS A 193 -21.95 -19.08 3.13
CA LYS A 193 -22.90 -18.56 2.10
C LYS A 193 -23.39 -17.13 2.38
N GLN A 194 -22.53 -16.30 2.93
CA GLN A 194 -22.82 -14.86 3.15
C GLN A 194 -22.68 -14.07 1.84
N THR A 195 -21.87 -14.56 0.91
CA THR A 195 -21.71 -14.07 -0.46
C THR A 195 -21.41 -15.26 -1.36
N ASP A 196 -21.52 -15.08 -2.69
CA ASP A 196 -21.16 -16.11 -3.67
C ASP A 196 -19.72 -15.94 -4.16
N ALA A 197 -19.28 -14.68 -4.32
CA ALA A 197 -17.94 -14.35 -4.79
C ALA A 197 -17.43 -13.06 -4.13
N VAL A 198 -16.11 -12.92 -4.08
CA VAL A 198 -15.43 -11.75 -3.51
C VAL A 198 -14.05 -11.58 -4.14
N TRP A 199 -13.58 -10.33 -4.27
CA TRP A 199 -12.22 -9.99 -4.69
C TRP A 199 -11.25 -10.12 -3.53
N VAL A 200 -10.13 -10.79 -3.78
CA VAL A 200 -9.08 -10.99 -2.79
C VAL A 200 -7.68 -10.90 -3.43
N PHE A 201 -6.66 -10.86 -2.58
CA PHE A 201 -5.28 -11.14 -2.97
C PHE A 201 -4.97 -12.60 -2.61
N TYR A 202 -4.74 -13.44 -3.62
CA TYR A 202 -4.63 -14.89 -3.44
C TYR A 202 -3.56 -15.28 -2.42
N GLY A 203 -2.43 -14.57 -2.43
CA GLY A 203 -1.33 -14.80 -1.50
C GLY A 203 -1.71 -14.71 -0.01
N TRP A 204 -2.89 -14.20 0.32
CA TRP A 204 -3.41 -14.15 1.68
C TRP A 204 -4.70 -14.97 1.82
N SER A 205 -5.79 -14.50 1.23
CA SER A 205 -7.10 -15.14 1.40
C SER A 205 -7.24 -16.48 0.67
N GLY A 206 -6.61 -16.62 -0.52
CA GLY A 206 -6.54 -17.91 -1.22
C GLY A 206 -5.75 -18.94 -0.41
N ILE A 207 -4.58 -18.56 0.11
CA ILE A 207 -3.77 -19.42 0.97
C ILE A 207 -4.51 -19.75 2.28
N ASN A 208 -5.26 -18.79 2.85
CA ASN A 208 -6.09 -19.05 4.03
C ASN A 208 -7.17 -20.12 3.74
N ALA A 209 -7.78 -20.09 2.56
CA ALA A 209 -8.73 -21.13 2.15
C ALA A 209 -8.06 -22.51 2.06
N GLU A 210 -6.87 -22.58 1.43
CA GLU A 210 -6.11 -23.83 1.31
C GLU A 210 -5.79 -24.45 2.68
N ILE A 211 -5.32 -23.65 3.64
CA ILE A 211 -4.98 -24.10 5.00
C ILE A 211 -6.22 -24.66 5.72
N ASN A 212 -7.38 -24.02 5.49
CA ASN A 212 -8.64 -24.44 6.12
C ASN A 212 -9.38 -25.50 5.32
N ASN A 213 -8.81 -26.06 4.25
CA ASN A 213 -9.40 -27.06 3.34
C ASN A 213 -10.75 -26.59 2.78
N ILE A 214 -10.87 -25.31 2.44
CA ILE A 214 -12.02 -24.72 1.76
C ILE A 214 -11.71 -24.72 0.27
N GLU A 215 -12.41 -25.55 -0.50
CA GLU A 215 -12.30 -25.62 -1.95
C GLU A 215 -12.99 -24.40 -2.57
N LEU A 216 -12.26 -23.70 -3.48
CA LEU A 216 -12.72 -22.48 -4.12
C LEU A 216 -12.40 -22.49 -5.62
N ASP A 217 -13.34 -22.00 -6.43
CA ASP A 217 -13.04 -21.51 -7.77
C ASP A 217 -12.29 -20.16 -7.67
N SER A 218 -11.29 -19.96 -8.52
CA SER A 218 -10.58 -18.69 -8.57
C SER A 218 -10.13 -18.34 -10.00
N TRP A 219 -10.09 -17.05 -10.31
CA TRP A 219 -9.53 -16.55 -11.56
C TRP A 219 -8.92 -15.15 -11.35
N TYR A 220 -7.75 -14.93 -11.96
CA TYR A 220 -6.99 -13.69 -11.81
C TYR A 220 -7.35 -12.70 -12.90
N PHE A 221 -7.40 -11.42 -12.55
CA PHE A 221 -7.65 -10.33 -13.51
C PHE A 221 -6.58 -10.27 -14.60
N LYS A 222 -5.30 -10.41 -14.23
CA LYS A 222 -4.17 -10.39 -15.15
C LYS A 222 -4.22 -11.49 -16.23
N ASP A 223 -4.82 -12.63 -15.93
CA ASP A 223 -4.92 -13.75 -16.86
C ASP A 223 -6.03 -13.56 -17.90
N ILE A 224 -6.93 -12.60 -17.65
CA ILE A 224 -8.07 -12.31 -18.54
C ILE A 224 -7.79 -11.07 -19.39
N SER A 225 -7.16 -10.05 -18.84
CA SER A 225 -6.89 -8.78 -19.53
C SER A 225 -5.52 -8.25 -19.10
N SER A 226 -4.63 -8.02 -20.08
CA SER A 226 -3.28 -7.53 -19.84
C SER A 226 -3.26 -6.12 -19.22
N GLU A 227 -4.29 -5.31 -19.50
CA GLU A 227 -4.44 -3.97 -18.94
C GLU A 227 -4.71 -4.02 -17.42
N LEU A 228 -5.20 -5.16 -16.91
CA LEU A 228 -5.48 -5.38 -15.50
C LEU A 228 -4.31 -6.03 -14.75
N ASP A 229 -3.17 -6.23 -15.42
CA ASP A 229 -1.91 -6.65 -14.80
C ASP A 229 -1.11 -5.44 -14.29
N TYR A 230 -1.74 -4.64 -13.43
CA TYR A 230 -1.14 -3.45 -12.84
C TYR A 230 -0.38 -3.76 -11.55
N TYR A 231 0.44 -2.80 -11.08
CA TYR A 231 1.26 -3.00 -9.90
C TYR A 231 0.48 -2.81 -8.59
N THR A 232 0.42 -3.88 -7.80
CA THR A 232 -0.21 -3.88 -6.47
C THR A 232 0.39 -4.97 -5.58
N PRO A 233 1.09 -4.61 -4.44
CA PRO A 233 1.39 -3.26 -4.00
C PRO A 233 2.69 -2.67 -4.57
N VAL A 234 2.90 -1.38 -4.28
CA VAL A 234 4.09 -0.61 -4.66
C VAL A 234 4.64 0.21 -3.48
N ILE A 235 5.92 0.59 -3.55
CA ILE A 235 6.54 1.52 -2.60
C ILE A 235 6.49 2.93 -3.18
N LEU A 236 5.97 3.85 -2.39
CA LEU A 236 5.86 5.27 -2.68
C LEU A 236 6.90 6.06 -1.89
N ALA A 237 7.27 7.21 -2.41
CA ALA A 237 8.07 8.20 -1.70
C ALA A 237 7.44 9.61 -1.80
N ASN A 238 7.65 10.44 -0.78
CA ASN A 238 7.28 11.85 -0.78
C ASN A 238 8.20 12.64 -1.73
N ASN A 239 7.65 13.44 -2.63
CA ASN A 239 8.44 14.16 -3.65
C ASN A 239 9.41 15.17 -3.03
N ALA A 240 8.96 15.94 -2.04
CA ALA A 240 9.84 16.91 -1.37
C ALA A 240 11.00 16.23 -0.63
N PHE A 241 10.79 15.02 -0.12
CA PHE A 241 11.85 14.18 0.44
C PHE A 241 12.82 13.70 -0.65
N LEU A 242 12.33 13.20 -1.78
CA LEU A 242 13.18 12.76 -2.90
C LEU A 242 14.06 13.89 -3.42
N ASP A 243 13.51 15.09 -3.59
CA ASP A 243 14.20 16.26 -4.11
C ASP A 243 15.36 16.71 -3.19
N LYS A 244 15.13 16.66 -1.88
CA LYS A 244 16.11 17.13 -0.88
C LYS A 244 17.10 16.06 -0.43
N ASN A 245 16.70 14.78 -0.47
CA ASN A 245 17.39 13.66 0.16
C ASN A 245 17.55 12.45 -0.78
N SER A 246 17.82 12.70 -2.06
CA SER A 246 17.90 11.67 -3.10
C SER A 246 18.88 10.53 -2.76
N GLU A 247 20.01 10.85 -2.11
CA GLU A 247 21.01 9.86 -1.72
C GLU A 247 20.49 8.96 -0.57
N ILE A 248 19.73 9.52 0.38
CA ILE A 248 19.10 8.74 1.45
C ILE A 248 18.01 7.84 0.87
N ALA A 249 17.25 8.31 -0.13
CA ALA A 249 16.28 7.49 -0.82
C ALA A 249 16.93 6.29 -1.52
N ARG A 250 18.07 6.48 -2.19
CA ARG A 250 18.85 5.38 -2.81
C ARG A 250 19.38 4.39 -1.77
N LYS A 251 19.88 4.87 -0.64
CA LYS A 251 20.32 4.03 0.48
C LYS A 251 19.18 3.19 1.04
N PHE A 252 18.02 3.82 1.31
CA PHE A 252 16.83 3.12 1.79
C PHE A 252 16.41 2.01 0.81
N LEU A 253 16.30 2.32 -0.49
CA LEU A 253 15.90 1.33 -1.49
C LEU A 253 16.95 0.23 -1.68
N ARG A 254 18.24 0.52 -1.56
CA ARG A 254 19.30 -0.51 -1.60
C ARG A 254 19.12 -1.55 -0.49
N ALA A 255 18.89 -1.09 0.75
CA ALA A 255 18.62 -1.97 1.89
C ALA A 255 17.31 -2.75 1.70
N THR A 256 16.25 -2.07 1.25
CA THR A 256 14.94 -2.66 0.97
C THR A 256 15.02 -3.76 -0.08
N VAL A 257 15.68 -3.51 -1.22
CA VAL A 257 15.92 -4.50 -2.29
C VAL A 257 16.66 -5.72 -1.74
N LYS A 258 17.68 -5.51 -0.89
CA LYS A 258 18.42 -6.60 -0.23
C LYS A 258 17.49 -7.43 0.66
N GLY A 259 16.56 -6.81 1.39
CA GLY A 259 15.57 -7.49 2.21
C GLY A 259 14.59 -8.35 1.41
N TYR A 260 14.04 -7.84 0.31
CA TYR A 260 13.15 -8.64 -0.56
C TYR A 260 13.90 -9.77 -1.28
N LYS A 261 15.12 -9.54 -1.77
CA LYS A 261 15.97 -10.61 -2.35
C LYS A 261 16.23 -11.71 -1.34
N TYR A 262 16.53 -11.35 -0.10
CA TYR A 262 16.67 -12.34 0.97
C TYR A 262 15.40 -13.16 1.16
N ALA A 263 14.23 -12.52 1.13
CA ALA A 263 12.94 -13.19 1.27
C ALA A 263 12.64 -14.14 0.09
N VAL A 264 13.10 -13.84 -1.12
CA VAL A 264 13.03 -14.75 -2.29
C VAL A 264 13.87 -15.99 -2.06
N GLU A 265 15.10 -15.81 -1.58
CA GLU A 265 16.07 -16.90 -1.40
C GLU A 265 15.78 -17.74 -0.14
N ASN A 266 15.22 -17.11 0.89
CA ASN A 266 15.02 -17.69 2.22
C ASN A 266 13.58 -17.48 2.75
N PRO A 267 12.52 -17.94 2.03
CA PRO A 267 11.14 -17.56 2.34
C PRO A 267 10.72 -17.97 3.76
N LYS A 268 11.15 -19.13 4.25
CA LYS A 268 10.82 -19.59 5.60
C LYS A 268 11.46 -18.74 6.69
N ASP A 269 12.73 -18.35 6.53
CA ASP A 269 13.40 -17.49 7.51
C ASP A 269 12.85 -16.06 7.46
N ALA A 270 12.54 -15.57 6.26
CA ALA A 270 11.90 -14.27 6.07
C ALA A 270 10.52 -14.19 6.73
N ALA A 271 9.70 -15.25 6.65
CA ALA A 271 8.44 -15.35 7.38
C ALA A 271 8.64 -15.27 8.89
N ARG A 272 9.65 -15.97 9.43
CA ARG A 272 10.00 -15.89 10.85
C ARG A 272 10.37 -14.46 11.26
N LEU A 273 11.24 -13.79 10.49
CA LEU A 273 11.67 -12.42 10.76
C LEU A 273 10.50 -11.43 10.69
N LEU A 274 9.58 -11.62 9.74
CA LEU A 274 8.35 -10.83 9.67
C LEU A 274 7.48 -11.01 10.92
N ILE A 275 7.27 -12.26 11.36
CA ILE A 275 6.47 -12.57 12.57
C ILE A 275 7.13 -11.97 13.83
N GLU A 276 8.45 -12.09 13.96
CA GLU A 276 9.20 -11.56 15.10
C GLU A 276 9.21 -10.02 15.12
N GLY A 277 9.19 -9.37 13.94
CA GLY A 277 9.15 -7.92 13.81
C GLY A 277 7.74 -7.31 13.95
N ASP A 278 6.69 -8.12 13.91
CA ASP A 278 5.31 -7.64 14.08
C ASP A 278 4.98 -7.34 15.55
N GLU A 279 5.09 -6.09 15.94
CA GLU A 279 4.78 -5.62 17.31
C GLU A 279 3.29 -5.75 17.67
N THR A 280 2.39 -5.90 16.67
CA THR A 280 0.95 -6.08 16.92
C THR A 280 0.61 -7.48 17.42
N GLY A 281 1.48 -8.45 17.15
CA GLY A 281 1.26 -9.86 17.45
C GLY A 281 0.21 -10.57 16.57
N SER A 282 -0.33 -9.88 15.59
CA SER A 282 -1.37 -10.42 14.69
C SER A 282 -0.87 -11.58 13.84
N LEU A 283 0.38 -11.50 13.37
CA LEU A 283 1.00 -12.54 12.56
C LEU A 283 1.31 -13.80 13.37
N LYS A 284 1.69 -13.63 14.64
CA LYS A 284 1.95 -14.76 15.52
C LYS A 284 0.71 -15.61 15.79
N ALA A 285 -0.47 -14.99 15.79
CA ALA A 285 -1.74 -15.71 15.90
C ALA A 285 -2.07 -16.57 14.66
N ASN A 286 -1.40 -16.29 13.52
CA ASN A 286 -1.66 -16.90 12.22
C ASN A 286 -0.37 -17.41 11.55
N GLU A 287 0.57 -17.97 12.32
CA GLU A 287 1.90 -18.36 11.83
C GLU A 287 1.85 -19.26 10.59
N GLU A 288 0.95 -20.26 10.55
CA GLU A 288 0.84 -21.18 9.41
C GLU A 288 0.48 -20.42 8.12
N LEU A 289 -0.46 -19.48 8.21
CA LEU A 289 -0.82 -18.61 7.09
C LEU A 289 0.38 -17.79 6.63
N VAL A 290 1.13 -17.18 7.55
CA VAL A 290 2.30 -16.37 7.21
C VAL A 290 3.37 -17.19 6.48
N TYR A 291 3.70 -18.39 6.97
CA TYR A 291 4.68 -19.26 6.32
C TYR A 291 4.24 -19.69 4.91
N LYS A 292 2.99 -20.11 4.75
CA LYS A 292 2.44 -20.54 3.47
C LYS A 292 2.31 -19.39 2.48
N SER A 293 1.80 -18.26 2.95
CA SER A 293 1.71 -17.03 2.17
C SER A 293 3.10 -16.56 1.70
N GLN A 294 4.11 -16.60 2.59
CA GLN A 294 5.47 -16.21 2.22
C GLN A 294 6.10 -17.14 1.18
N GLU A 295 5.89 -18.44 1.31
CA GLU A 295 6.35 -19.42 0.32
C GLU A 295 5.73 -19.15 -1.07
N TYR A 296 4.46 -18.79 -1.11
CA TYR A 296 3.76 -18.41 -2.33
C TYR A 296 4.27 -17.09 -2.90
N ILE A 297 4.28 -16.02 -2.09
CA ILE A 297 4.49 -14.66 -2.57
C ILE A 297 5.95 -14.36 -2.90
N SER A 298 6.90 -15.05 -2.28
CA SER A 298 8.34 -14.86 -2.53
C SER A 298 8.70 -14.95 -4.02
N LYS A 299 8.01 -15.81 -4.76
CA LYS A 299 8.21 -15.97 -6.21
C LYS A 299 7.69 -14.77 -7.00
N MET A 300 6.71 -14.03 -6.45
CA MET A 300 6.05 -12.90 -7.12
C MET A 300 6.80 -11.58 -6.95
N TYR A 301 7.77 -11.50 -6.03
CA TYR A 301 8.52 -10.27 -5.80
C TYR A 301 9.43 -9.88 -6.97
N ILE A 302 9.97 -10.86 -7.70
CA ILE A 302 10.83 -10.63 -8.85
C ILE A 302 10.18 -11.19 -10.13
N ASP A 303 9.56 -12.38 -10.05
CA ASP A 303 8.90 -13.11 -11.13
C ASP A 303 9.73 -13.08 -12.42
N ASP A 304 9.21 -12.45 -13.50
CA ASP A 304 9.87 -12.31 -14.79
C ASP A 304 10.74 -11.04 -14.93
N ALA A 305 10.74 -10.17 -13.89
CA ALA A 305 11.55 -8.96 -13.91
C ALA A 305 13.06 -9.28 -13.75
N LYS A 306 13.89 -8.38 -14.26
CA LYS A 306 15.34 -8.49 -14.16
C LYS A 306 15.83 -8.42 -12.70
N ASP A 307 15.14 -7.66 -11.85
CA ASP A 307 15.47 -7.46 -10.44
C ASP A 307 14.24 -6.99 -9.66
N PHE A 308 14.30 -7.07 -8.31
CA PHE A 308 13.25 -6.55 -7.44
C PHE A 308 13.05 -5.05 -7.64
N GLY A 309 11.80 -4.65 -7.63
CA GLY A 309 11.38 -3.25 -7.58
C GLY A 309 11.22 -2.58 -8.93
N ILE A 310 11.73 -3.16 -10.01
CA ILE A 310 11.68 -2.57 -11.35
C ILE A 310 10.21 -2.42 -11.79
N ILE A 311 9.88 -1.21 -12.27
CA ILE A 311 8.58 -0.89 -12.85
C ILE A 311 8.72 -0.85 -14.36
N ASP A 312 8.00 -1.72 -15.07
CA ASP A 312 7.88 -1.67 -16.53
C ASP A 312 6.93 -0.53 -16.93
N GLU A 313 7.43 0.38 -17.76
CA GLU A 313 6.69 1.55 -18.20
C GLU A 313 5.43 1.18 -19.00
N SER A 314 5.49 0.15 -19.81
CA SER A 314 4.38 -0.30 -20.65
C SER A 314 3.24 -0.84 -19.77
N ARG A 315 3.55 -1.66 -18.77
CA ARG A 315 2.56 -2.19 -17.81
C ARG A 315 1.95 -1.07 -16.97
N TRP A 316 2.78 -0.17 -16.42
CA TRP A 316 2.31 0.99 -15.66
C TRP A 316 1.33 1.85 -16.47
N ASN A 317 1.73 2.23 -17.67
CA ASN A 317 0.94 3.09 -18.55
C ASN A 317 -0.29 2.37 -19.10
N GLY A 318 -0.23 1.06 -19.34
CA GLY A 318 -1.34 0.26 -19.85
C GLY A 318 -2.58 0.38 -18.97
N PHE A 319 -2.41 0.22 -17.65
CA PHE A 319 -3.51 0.36 -16.68
C PHE A 319 -4.07 1.79 -16.65
N TYR A 320 -3.23 2.81 -16.58
CA TYR A 320 -3.70 4.20 -16.53
C TYR A 320 -4.39 4.63 -17.83
N LYS A 321 -3.90 4.14 -18.96
CA LYS A 321 -4.59 4.35 -20.23
C LYS A 321 -5.96 3.67 -20.24
N TRP A 322 -6.06 2.44 -19.72
CA TRP A 322 -7.32 1.74 -19.60
C TRP A 322 -8.31 2.51 -18.69
N LEU A 323 -7.86 3.06 -17.56
CA LEU A 323 -8.69 3.90 -16.69
C LEU A 323 -9.23 5.13 -17.43
N TYR A 324 -8.37 5.82 -18.19
CA TYR A 324 -8.74 7.02 -18.94
C TYR A 324 -9.74 6.70 -20.08
N ASP A 325 -9.47 5.66 -20.85
CA ASP A 325 -10.34 5.23 -21.96
C ASP A 325 -11.74 4.82 -21.46
N ASN A 326 -11.82 4.24 -20.26
CA ASN A 326 -13.08 3.88 -19.58
C ASN A 326 -13.67 5.03 -18.75
N LYS A 327 -13.13 6.24 -18.81
CA LYS A 327 -13.61 7.46 -18.13
C LYS A 327 -13.64 7.33 -16.61
N LEU A 328 -12.73 6.53 -16.04
CA LEU A 328 -12.54 6.36 -14.61
C LEU A 328 -11.61 7.44 -14.04
N THR A 329 -10.84 8.11 -14.89
CA THR A 329 -10.08 9.32 -14.59
C THR A 329 -10.47 10.44 -15.56
N LYS A 330 -10.33 11.69 -15.10
CA LYS A 330 -10.57 12.90 -15.91
C LYS A 330 -9.36 13.25 -16.76
N LYS A 331 -8.17 12.89 -16.25
CA LYS A 331 -6.88 13.15 -16.90
C LYS A 331 -6.31 11.84 -17.43
N ASP A 332 -5.56 11.93 -18.53
CA ASP A 332 -4.66 10.87 -18.94
C ASP A 332 -3.46 10.84 -17.97
N LEU A 333 -3.32 9.74 -17.25
CA LEU A 333 -2.28 9.55 -16.24
C LEU A 333 -1.06 8.79 -16.79
N THR A 334 -0.99 8.53 -18.09
CA THR A 334 0.17 7.84 -18.69
C THR A 334 1.45 8.65 -18.52
N GLY A 335 2.56 7.98 -18.23
CA GLY A 335 3.88 8.59 -18.08
C GLY A 335 4.12 9.33 -16.77
N ILE A 336 3.20 9.27 -15.80
CA ILE A 336 3.35 9.95 -14.51
C ILE A 336 3.32 8.98 -13.34
N GLY A 337 3.85 9.44 -12.21
CA GLY A 337 3.66 8.81 -10.90
C GLY A 337 4.64 7.69 -10.56
N PHE A 338 5.63 7.40 -11.40
CA PHE A 338 6.66 6.41 -11.06
C PHE A 338 8.06 6.80 -11.57
N THR A 339 9.08 6.18 -10.98
CA THR A 339 10.47 6.23 -11.45
C THR A 339 11.25 5.01 -10.96
N ASN A 340 12.20 4.55 -11.78
CA ASN A 340 13.19 3.54 -11.39
C ASN A 340 14.54 4.15 -10.97
N GLU A 341 14.64 5.49 -10.94
CA GLU A 341 15.91 6.19 -10.76
C GLU A 341 16.61 5.91 -9.43
N TYR A 342 15.84 5.58 -8.38
CA TYR A 342 16.37 5.36 -7.03
C TYR A 342 16.74 3.90 -6.74
N LEU A 343 16.38 2.98 -7.64
CA LEU A 343 16.77 1.56 -7.52
C LEU A 343 18.28 1.36 -7.73
N PRO A 344 18.91 0.37 -7.06
CA PRO A 344 20.34 0.10 -7.18
C PRO A 344 20.77 -0.42 -8.55
#